data_86f127da6fe798b4b1abd2764c81c71f
#
_entry.id   86f127da6fe798b4b1abd2764c81c71f
#
_cell.length_a   1.000
_cell.length_b   1.000
_cell.length_c   1.000
_cell.angle_alpha   90.00
_cell.angle_beta   90.00
_cell.angle_gamma   90.00
#
_symmetry.space_group_name_H-M   'P 1'
#
loop_
_entity.id
_entity.type
_entity.pdbx_description
1 polymer ?
#
loop_
_entity_poly.entity_id
_entity_poly.type
_entity_poly.pdbx_seq_one_letter_code
_entity_poly.pdbx_strand_id
1 'polypeptide(L)'
;MQDGCEGISKDGTKRWNQEEVTVRKELSAKRSAYAAIHTALFTAVMFPAVLFPAVVFPAVLFPAVVFGQASESTPSSSLSGGGSTFSAVQDPLSNPQLLERVRSASSRFDAKTLPAVPTARQSLDQALSQLRTFLTSSPAQGPLWQRFLKLDTIAEELSQPTPNLEVLNDIEKTFRQNYYGLEFAQFVNVRETLSKYVQSQRFGSNPETTFEILRNRLNKLSERMQAPGMLSDANAMHDLAQTVAYLHQGNQLPDVVSSVKSAFSYPNLRVLASGDFLKRRLARPVDESNPVNELILGTTILGQSVLRGVVSPQLLDSPSNAAVRLNLNADFASFNRGYNRSVVLNTQGSANIAASESIALTDYGLASLGDTGVDADLKTVINSIEHRLRIVRKIASKQAAKQKPLADAIGESRLENRIRSQFHEQLNGQLAEANSKINSLGAPTLSRLGITKPSRSSWSTTDNLAVQWNIQNGVQLAATSSCPLPMESAGVTVQIHQSALGNLLDPILAGRILRSEDMDGYISQFGDAAKGIPRKEEDGPWAITLNGFQPVELHLDDSRIRFRIRTLKLRKEEQGLNKAATIEASYRVDIADGAVQLVRDGDVNVEFSGKEQRG
;
A
#
# COMPACT_ATOMS: atom_id res chain seq x y z
N MET A 1 -62.38 44.07 41.89
CA MET A 1 -60.93 44.36 41.84
C MET A 1 -60.35 43.48 40.72
N GLN A 2 -60.35 44.09 39.57
CA GLN A 2 -59.64 43.65 38.38
C GLN A 2 -58.20 44.15 38.47
N ASP A 3 -57.37 43.54 37.69
CA ASP A 3 -56.05 43.95 37.20
C ASP A 3 -54.84 43.21 37.79
N GLY A 4 -54.14 42.52 36.90
CA GLY A 4 -52.76 42.14 37.08
C GLY A 4 -52.31 40.83 36.42
N CYS A 5 -52.53 40.65 35.12
CA CYS A 5 -51.78 39.63 34.37
C CYS A 5 -51.61 40.06 32.90
N GLU A 6 -50.68 40.96 32.63
CA GLU A 6 -50.10 41.16 31.30
C GLU A 6 -48.61 41.41 31.43
N GLY A 7 -47.80 40.55 30.84
CA GLY A 7 -46.37 40.76 30.79
C GLY A 7 -45.53 39.50 30.55
N ILE A 8 -46.01 38.54 29.75
CA ILE A 8 -45.09 37.52 29.19
C ILE A 8 -44.67 38.02 27.80
N SER A 9 -43.45 38.55 27.76
CA SER A 9 -42.81 39.13 26.58
C SER A 9 -42.81 38.14 25.40
N LYS A 10 -43.32 38.61 24.24
CA LYS A 10 -43.25 37.89 22.95
C LYS A 10 -41.83 37.52 22.52
N ASP A 11 -40.81 38.06 23.17
CA ASP A 11 -39.39 37.77 22.93
C ASP A 11 -38.92 36.45 23.58
N GLY A 12 -39.47 36.06 24.74
CA GLY A 12 -39.15 34.80 25.40
C GLY A 12 -39.61 33.58 24.60
N THR A 13 -40.81 33.64 23.99
CA THR A 13 -41.34 32.55 23.17
C THR A 13 -40.59 32.36 21.85
N LYS A 14 -40.08 33.42 21.24
CA LYS A 14 -39.19 33.30 20.06
C LYS A 14 -37.85 32.69 20.37
N ARG A 15 -37.29 32.99 21.54
CA ARG A 15 -35.99 32.43 22.00
C ARG A 15 -36.10 30.94 22.33
N TRP A 16 -37.18 30.52 23.01
CA TRP A 16 -37.46 29.11 23.29
C TRP A 16 -37.69 28.29 22.02
N ASN A 17 -38.42 28.82 21.05
CA ASN A 17 -38.63 28.14 19.75
C ASN A 17 -37.34 28.02 18.93
N GLN A 18 -36.41 29.00 19.00
CA GLN A 18 -35.12 28.90 18.33
C GLN A 18 -34.20 27.87 19.00
N GLU A 19 -34.18 27.82 20.33
CA GLU A 19 -33.36 26.80 21.07
C GLU A 19 -33.93 25.39 20.83
N GLU A 20 -35.24 25.20 20.83
CA GLU A 20 -35.87 23.91 20.55
C GLU A 20 -35.61 23.43 19.11
N VAL A 21 -35.67 24.34 18.12
CA VAL A 21 -35.32 24.04 16.73
C VAL A 21 -33.86 23.69 16.57
N THR A 22 -32.95 24.35 17.29
CA THR A 22 -31.50 24.06 17.28
C THR A 22 -31.24 22.70 17.90
N VAL A 23 -31.82 22.37 19.06
CA VAL A 23 -31.72 21.07 19.71
C VAL A 23 -32.28 19.94 18.85
N ARG A 24 -33.44 20.16 18.17
CA ARG A 24 -34.00 19.18 17.23
C ARG A 24 -33.10 18.96 16.02
N LYS A 25 -32.51 20.02 15.46
CA LYS A 25 -31.53 19.93 14.36
C LYS A 25 -30.27 19.19 14.80
N GLU A 26 -29.74 19.45 15.99
CA GLU A 26 -28.58 18.74 16.54
C GLU A 26 -28.87 17.26 16.81
N LEU A 27 -30.07 16.93 17.35
CA LEU A 27 -30.48 15.53 17.54
C LEU A 27 -30.73 14.80 16.23
N SER A 28 -31.27 15.46 15.22
CA SER A 28 -31.46 14.92 13.87
C SER A 28 -30.10 14.69 13.19
N ALA A 29 -29.18 15.68 13.29
CA ALA A 29 -27.81 15.56 12.78
C ALA A 29 -27.04 14.44 13.47
N LYS A 30 -27.17 14.26 14.79
CA LYS A 30 -26.59 13.14 15.55
C LYS A 30 -27.08 11.79 15.03
N ARG A 31 -28.39 11.63 14.77
CA ARG A 31 -28.96 10.39 14.23
C ARG A 31 -28.50 10.11 12.80
N SER A 32 -28.38 11.13 11.95
CA SER A 32 -27.90 10.99 10.57
C SER A 32 -26.41 10.72 10.49
N ALA A 33 -25.63 11.39 11.34
CA ALA A 33 -24.23 11.10 11.51
C ALA A 33 -24.03 9.63 11.96
N TYR A 34 -24.92 9.11 12.82
CA TYR A 34 -24.88 7.75 13.31
C TYR A 34 -25.05 6.70 12.19
N ALA A 35 -26.00 6.87 11.29
CA ALA A 35 -26.23 5.96 10.17
C ALA A 35 -25.11 6.06 9.12
N ALA A 36 -24.69 7.28 8.78
CA ALA A 36 -23.61 7.53 7.84
C ALA A 36 -22.24 7.08 8.36
N ILE A 37 -21.99 7.17 9.67
CA ILE A 37 -20.75 6.69 10.32
C ILE A 37 -20.66 5.18 10.24
N HIS A 38 -21.75 4.46 10.51
CA HIS A 38 -21.73 3.01 10.45
C HIS A 38 -21.36 2.53 9.04
N THR A 39 -21.86 3.18 8.01
CA THR A 39 -21.56 2.85 6.60
C THR A 39 -20.21 3.39 6.17
N ALA A 40 -19.85 4.64 6.48
CA ALA A 40 -18.58 5.25 6.09
C ALA A 40 -17.37 4.69 6.87
N LEU A 41 -17.52 4.38 8.16
CA LEU A 41 -16.49 3.74 8.98
C LEU A 41 -16.20 2.33 8.50
N PHE A 42 -17.23 1.54 8.20
CA PHE A 42 -17.04 0.20 7.68
C PHE A 42 -16.35 0.24 6.32
N THR A 43 -16.73 1.19 5.47
CA THR A 43 -16.11 1.39 4.14
C THR A 43 -14.67 1.92 4.25
N ALA A 44 -14.40 2.88 5.14
CA ALA A 44 -13.06 3.45 5.33
C ALA A 44 -12.08 2.49 6.01
N VAL A 45 -12.56 1.58 6.87
CA VAL A 45 -11.73 0.59 7.58
C VAL A 45 -11.47 -0.65 6.76
N MET A 46 -12.49 -1.11 6.02
CA MET A 46 -12.33 -2.30 5.18
C MET A 46 -11.51 -2.02 3.92
N PHE A 47 -11.49 -0.77 3.44
CA PHE A 47 -10.71 -0.37 2.26
C PHE A 47 -9.20 -0.64 2.41
N PRO A 48 -8.51 -0.21 3.48
CA PRO A 48 -7.11 -0.55 3.67
C PRO A 48 -6.88 -2.03 4.02
N ALA A 49 -7.80 -2.63 4.79
CA ALA A 49 -7.68 -4.03 5.21
C ALA A 49 -7.86 -5.01 4.03
N VAL A 50 -8.58 -4.62 2.98
CA VAL A 50 -8.86 -5.44 1.80
C VAL A 50 -7.94 -5.09 0.63
N LEU A 51 -7.69 -3.81 0.36
CA LEU A 51 -6.72 -3.40 -0.67
C LEU A 51 -5.29 -3.72 -0.28
N PHE A 52 -4.93 -3.60 0.99
CA PHE A 52 -3.57 -3.79 1.44
C PHE A 52 -3.12 -5.25 1.39
N PRO A 53 -3.85 -6.25 1.91
CA PRO A 53 -3.51 -7.65 1.73
C PRO A 53 -3.69 -8.15 0.30
N ALA A 54 -4.72 -7.66 -0.42
CA ALA A 54 -5.02 -8.11 -1.78
C ALA A 54 -4.08 -7.52 -2.83
N VAL A 55 -3.58 -6.30 -2.64
CA VAL A 55 -2.73 -5.59 -3.61
C VAL A 55 -1.25 -5.68 -3.29
N VAL A 56 -0.88 -5.72 -2.02
CA VAL A 56 0.53 -5.69 -1.60
C VAL A 56 1.05 -7.07 -1.22
N PHE A 57 0.23 -7.90 -0.57
CA PHE A 57 0.67 -9.17 -0.02
C PHE A 57 0.87 -10.29 -1.07
N PRO A 58 -0.06 -10.53 -2.02
CA PRO A 58 0.15 -11.53 -3.07
C PRO A 58 1.18 -11.09 -4.09
N ALA A 59 1.27 -9.77 -4.37
CA ALA A 59 2.13 -9.23 -5.39
C ALA A 59 3.62 -9.21 -5.03
N VAL A 60 3.97 -9.18 -3.74
CA VAL A 60 5.37 -8.98 -3.31
C VAL A 60 6.08 -10.29 -3.01
N LEU A 61 5.36 -11.33 -2.57
CA LEU A 61 6.02 -12.54 -2.06
C LEU A 61 5.48 -13.87 -2.63
N PHE A 62 4.26 -13.95 -3.21
CA PHE A 62 3.69 -15.24 -3.60
C PHE A 62 2.75 -15.16 -4.81
N PRO A 63 3.15 -15.68 -5.97
CA PRO A 63 2.28 -15.74 -7.15
C PRO A 63 1.19 -16.82 -7.10
N ALA A 64 1.07 -17.60 -6.03
CA ALA A 64 0.03 -18.61 -5.91
C ALA A 64 -0.33 -18.89 -4.45
N VAL A 65 -1.28 -18.11 -3.89
CA VAL A 65 -1.97 -18.50 -2.66
C VAL A 65 -3.45 -18.67 -2.98
N VAL A 66 -3.85 -19.91 -3.24
CA VAL A 66 -5.23 -20.37 -3.07
C VAL A 66 -5.44 -20.52 -1.55
N PHE A 67 -6.45 -19.84 -1.01
CA PHE A 67 -6.84 -19.99 0.39
C PHE A 67 -7.31 -21.43 0.64
N GLY A 68 -6.48 -22.24 1.28
CA GLY A 68 -6.83 -23.54 1.83
C GLY A 68 -6.78 -23.45 3.34
N GLN A 69 -7.85 -23.90 4.00
CA GLN A 69 -8.06 -23.95 5.44
C GLN A 69 -6.85 -24.54 6.17
N ALA A 70 -6.37 -23.86 7.21
CA ALA A 70 -5.38 -24.35 8.16
C ALA A 70 -6.09 -24.88 9.40
N SER A 71 -5.90 -26.15 9.69
CA SER A 71 -6.27 -26.82 10.92
C SER A 71 -5.33 -26.44 12.07
N GLU A 72 -5.91 -26.31 13.26
CA GLU A 72 -5.32 -25.91 14.54
C GLU A 72 -4.17 -26.82 15.01
N SER A 73 -3.18 -26.19 15.65
CA SER A 73 -2.52 -26.73 16.84
C SER A 73 -1.87 -25.62 17.65
N THR A 74 -2.42 -25.36 18.82
CA THR A 74 -1.83 -24.56 19.91
C THR A 74 -0.64 -25.28 20.52
N PRO A 75 0.41 -24.54 20.95
CA PRO A 75 0.88 -24.68 22.31
C PRO A 75 1.11 -23.34 23.04
N SER A 76 0.56 -23.29 24.22
CA SER A 76 0.86 -22.32 25.26
C SER A 76 2.26 -22.56 25.84
N SER A 77 3.10 -21.53 25.87
CA SER A 77 4.23 -21.47 26.81
C SER A 77 4.52 -20.04 27.18
N SER A 78 4.36 -19.75 28.45
CA SER A 78 4.78 -18.57 29.15
C SER A 78 6.30 -18.49 29.23
N LEU A 79 6.90 -17.37 28.83
CA LEU A 79 8.29 -17.02 29.16
C LEU A 79 8.39 -15.56 29.58
N SER A 80 8.91 -15.41 30.77
CA SER A 80 9.24 -14.17 31.44
C SER A 80 10.57 -13.60 30.96
N GLY A 81 10.61 -12.26 30.79
CA GLY A 81 11.73 -11.41 31.20
C GLY A 81 12.95 -11.32 30.31
N GLY A 82 13.09 -10.19 29.67
CA GLY A 82 14.32 -9.68 29.12
C GLY A 82 14.16 -8.21 28.77
N GLY A 83 14.38 -7.31 29.74
CA GLY A 83 14.34 -5.88 29.51
C GLY A 83 15.47 -5.42 28.60
N SER A 84 15.19 -5.13 27.35
CA SER A 84 16.05 -4.30 26.52
C SER A 84 15.75 -2.83 26.83
N THR A 85 16.74 -2.13 27.35
CA THR A 85 16.75 -0.69 27.56
C THR A 85 16.49 0.01 26.21
N PHE A 86 15.27 0.48 26.02
CA PHE A 86 14.95 1.42 24.94
C PHE A 86 15.78 2.69 25.17
N SER A 87 16.72 2.98 24.29
CA SER A 87 17.25 4.33 24.16
C SER A 87 16.06 5.24 23.92
N ALA A 88 15.88 6.23 24.80
CA ALA A 88 14.84 7.24 24.65
C ALA A 88 14.99 7.85 23.26
N VAL A 89 14.03 7.58 22.36
CA VAL A 89 13.95 8.21 21.04
C VAL A 89 13.84 9.70 21.31
N GLN A 90 14.85 10.48 20.94
CA GLN A 90 14.78 11.94 21.05
C GLN A 90 13.55 12.40 20.25
N ASP A 91 12.67 13.17 20.90
CA ASP A 91 11.53 13.78 20.24
C ASP A 91 12.04 14.61 19.06
N PRO A 92 11.74 14.24 17.80
CA PRO A 92 12.27 14.92 16.62
C PRO A 92 11.84 16.39 16.53
N LEU A 93 10.79 16.78 17.26
CA LEU A 93 10.30 18.15 17.35
C LEU A 93 10.99 18.96 18.45
N SER A 94 11.72 18.32 19.38
CA SER A 94 12.48 19.00 20.42
C SER A 94 13.80 19.60 19.91
N ASN A 95 14.09 19.53 18.61
CA ASN A 95 15.26 20.14 17.99
C ASN A 95 15.18 21.67 18.08
N PRO A 96 16.09 22.33 18.84
CA PRO A 96 16.06 23.78 19.01
C PRO A 96 16.16 24.55 17.69
N GLN A 97 16.85 24.01 16.70
CA GLN A 97 16.98 24.62 15.38
C GLN A 97 15.66 24.61 14.60
N LEU A 98 14.87 23.54 14.72
CA LEU A 98 13.55 23.47 14.11
C LEU A 98 12.60 24.47 14.77
N LEU A 99 12.60 24.54 16.09
CA LEU A 99 11.77 25.47 16.84
C LEU A 99 12.09 26.93 16.46
N GLU A 100 13.38 27.30 16.36
CA GLU A 100 13.79 28.64 15.96
C GLU A 100 13.39 28.96 14.51
N ARG A 101 13.52 27.99 13.59
CA ARG A 101 13.04 28.14 12.21
C ARG A 101 11.54 28.39 12.14
N VAL A 102 10.74 27.70 12.98
CA VAL A 102 9.29 27.90 13.04
C VAL A 102 8.95 29.27 13.62
N ARG A 103 9.64 29.72 14.67
CA ARG A 103 9.44 31.05 15.29
C ARG A 103 9.73 32.21 14.35
N SER A 104 10.84 32.13 13.63
CA SER A 104 11.25 33.18 12.68
C SER A 104 10.52 33.10 11.32
N ALA A 105 9.73 32.06 11.09
CA ALA A 105 9.14 31.75 9.80
C ALA A 105 8.15 32.81 9.31
N SER A 106 7.34 33.38 10.22
CA SER A 106 6.26 34.30 9.84
C SER A 106 6.74 35.61 9.18
N SER A 107 7.99 35.99 9.37
CA SER A 107 8.60 37.17 8.71
C SER A 107 9.13 36.89 7.32
N ARG A 108 9.14 35.63 6.87
CA ARG A 108 9.75 35.19 5.60
C ARG A 108 8.74 34.82 4.52
N PHE A 109 7.45 35.14 4.69
CA PHE A 109 6.44 34.92 3.65
C PHE A 109 6.71 35.77 2.41
N ASP A 110 6.56 35.16 1.23
CA ASP A 110 6.74 35.83 -0.06
C ASP A 110 5.49 35.66 -0.95
N ALA A 111 4.83 36.78 -1.26
CA ALA A 111 3.65 36.80 -2.12
C ALA A 111 3.94 36.32 -3.55
N LYS A 112 5.18 36.45 -4.03
CA LYS A 112 5.56 36.04 -5.38
C LYS A 112 5.61 34.54 -5.57
N THR A 113 5.75 33.79 -4.47
CA THR A 113 5.81 32.32 -4.51
C THR A 113 4.42 31.67 -4.39
N LEU A 114 3.38 32.45 -4.04
CA LEU A 114 2.01 31.93 -3.98
C LEU A 114 1.56 31.36 -5.33
N PRO A 115 0.73 30.30 -5.34
CA PRO A 115 0.22 29.72 -6.59
C PRO A 115 -0.55 30.76 -7.42
N ALA A 116 -0.11 30.99 -8.67
CA ALA A 116 -0.71 31.98 -9.55
C ALA A 116 -2.01 31.46 -10.18
N VAL A 117 -3.12 32.11 -9.89
CA VAL A 117 -4.46 31.74 -10.39
C VAL A 117 -4.53 31.72 -11.92
N PRO A 118 -4.04 32.74 -12.67
CA PRO A 118 -4.10 32.72 -14.14
C PRO A 118 -3.36 31.55 -14.77
N THR A 119 -2.18 31.23 -14.26
CA THR A 119 -1.37 30.10 -14.76
C THR A 119 -2.03 28.74 -14.49
N ALA A 120 -2.58 28.57 -13.28
CA ALA A 120 -3.30 27.35 -12.92
C ALA A 120 -4.59 27.20 -13.77
N ARG A 121 -5.30 28.29 -14.04
CA ARG A 121 -6.48 28.32 -14.90
C ARG A 121 -6.13 27.90 -16.33
N GLN A 122 -5.12 28.51 -16.93
CA GLN A 122 -4.67 28.18 -18.27
C GLN A 122 -4.29 26.70 -18.41
N SER A 123 -3.56 26.15 -17.42
CA SER A 123 -3.18 24.74 -17.40
C SER A 123 -4.40 23.81 -17.34
N LEU A 124 -5.42 24.18 -16.55
CA LEU A 124 -6.66 23.41 -16.45
C LEU A 124 -7.47 23.47 -17.76
N ASP A 125 -7.60 24.64 -18.36
CA ASP A 125 -8.33 24.81 -19.63
C ASP A 125 -7.68 23.97 -20.75
N GLN A 126 -6.32 23.93 -20.79
CA GLN A 126 -5.59 23.08 -21.73
C GLN A 126 -5.82 21.58 -21.47
N ALA A 127 -5.78 21.15 -20.21
CA ALA A 127 -6.01 19.76 -19.84
C ALA A 127 -7.46 19.30 -20.17
N LEU A 128 -8.45 20.14 -19.89
CA LEU A 128 -9.85 19.89 -20.24
C LEU A 128 -10.05 19.77 -21.76
N SER A 129 -9.42 20.64 -22.54
CA SER A 129 -9.45 20.56 -24.02
C SER A 129 -8.86 19.25 -24.52
N GLN A 130 -7.72 18.84 -24.00
CA GLN A 130 -7.08 17.57 -24.37
C GLN A 130 -7.96 16.36 -23.99
N LEU A 131 -8.58 16.38 -22.79
CA LEU A 131 -9.49 15.30 -22.38
C LEU A 131 -10.72 15.24 -23.28
N ARG A 132 -11.36 16.38 -23.60
CA ARG A 132 -12.49 16.42 -24.52
C ARG A 132 -12.13 15.84 -25.89
N THR A 133 -11.00 16.23 -26.45
CA THR A 133 -10.49 15.66 -27.72
C THR A 133 -10.29 14.15 -27.63
N PHE A 134 -9.71 13.66 -26.53
CA PHE A 134 -9.54 12.23 -26.28
C PHE A 134 -10.90 11.50 -26.21
N LEU A 135 -11.88 12.07 -25.52
CA LEU A 135 -13.22 11.47 -25.38
C LEU A 135 -14.00 11.45 -26.69
N THR A 136 -13.78 12.38 -27.62
CA THR A 136 -14.41 12.37 -28.94
C THR A 136 -13.93 11.19 -29.82
N SER A 137 -12.77 10.62 -29.53
CA SER A 137 -12.28 9.41 -30.22
C SER A 137 -13.09 8.14 -29.89
N SER A 138 -13.93 8.18 -28.85
CA SER A 138 -14.82 7.08 -28.44
C SER A 138 -16.28 7.53 -28.38
N PRO A 139 -17.01 7.52 -29.50
CA PRO A 139 -18.38 8.07 -29.57
C PRO A 139 -19.38 7.40 -28.62
N ALA A 140 -19.19 6.12 -28.32
CA ALA A 140 -20.07 5.38 -27.40
C ALA A 140 -19.81 5.68 -25.92
N GLN A 141 -18.55 5.81 -25.52
CA GLN A 141 -18.16 5.95 -24.12
C GLN A 141 -17.86 7.40 -23.72
N GLY A 142 -17.40 8.22 -24.66
CA GLY A 142 -17.03 9.62 -24.40
C GLY A 142 -18.12 10.44 -23.70
N PRO A 143 -19.38 10.45 -24.18
CA PRO A 143 -20.47 11.16 -23.50
C PRO A 143 -20.78 10.64 -22.10
N LEU A 144 -20.60 9.33 -21.84
CA LEU A 144 -20.78 8.74 -20.52
C LEU A 144 -19.70 9.23 -19.54
N TRP A 145 -18.44 9.27 -19.98
CA TRP A 145 -17.34 9.83 -19.20
C TRP A 145 -17.51 11.32 -18.93
N GLN A 146 -17.93 12.12 -19.92
CA GLN A 146 -18.18 13.57 -19.73
C GLN A 146 -19.22 13.79 -18.64
N ARG A 147 -20.32 13.04 -18.66
CA ARG A 147 -21.38 13.13 -17.64
C ARG A 147 -20.89 12.64 -16.28
N PHE A 148 -20.23 11.50 -16.21
CA PHE A 148 -19.70 10.92 -14.97
C PHE A 148 -18.73 11.87 -14.28
N LEU A 149 -17.82 12.47 -15.04
CA LEU A 149 -16.80 13.41 -14.54
C LEU A 149 -17.33 14.84 -14.41
N LYS A 150 -18.61 15.09 -14.72
CA LYS A 150 -19.26 16.41 -14.61
C LYS A 150 -18.47 17.52 -15.31
N LEU A 151 -17.95 17.26 -16.54
CA LEU A 151 -17.08 18.21 -17.25
C LEU A 151 -17.79 19.52 -17.60
N ASP A 152 -19.13 19.51 -17.76
CA ASP A 152 -19.92 20.70 -18.01
C ASP A 152 -20.03 21.57 -16.73
N THR A 153 -20.24 20.94 -15.57
CA THR A 153 -20.23 21.65 -14.28
C THR A 153 -18.88 22.31 -14.00
N ILE A 154 -17.75 21.64 -14.35
CA ILE A 154 -16.43 22.31 -14.27
C ILE A 154 -16.41 23.57 -15.14
N ALA A 155 -16.89 23.49 -16.38
CA ALA A 155 -16.91 24.64 -17.29
C ALA A 155 -17.82 25.77 -16.79
N GLU A 156 -18.99 25.42 -16.24
CA GLU A 156 -19.92 26.37 -15.61
C GLU A 156 -19.25 27.11 -14.44
N GLU A 157 -18.67 26.37 -13.49
CA GLU A 157 -17.95 26.96 -12.35
C GLU A 157 -16.77 27.84 -12.78
N LEU A 158 -16.05 27.40 -13.78
CA LEU A 158 -14.93 28.18 -14.32
C LEU A 158 -15.39 29.45 -15.05
N SER A 159 -16.63 29.57 -15.46
CA SER A 159 -17.20 30.80 -16.05
C SER A 159 -17.62 31.84 -15.01
N GLN A 160 -17.76 31.43 -13.75
CA GLN A 160 -18.19 32.31 -12.66
C GLN A 160 -17.03 33.22 -12.20
N PRO A 161 -17.31 34.46 -11.80
CA PRO A 161 -16.32 35.36 -11.20
C PRO A 161 -15.68 34.79 -9.93
N THR A 162 -16.48 34.04 -9.14
CA THR A 162 -16.08 33.35 -7.92
C THR A 162 -16.56 31.91 -7.99
N PRO A 163 -15.71 30.99 -8.49
CA PRO A 163 -16.08 29.59 -8.61
C PRO A 163 -16.27 28.92 -7.25
N ASN A 164 -17.22 27.99 -7.18
CA ASN A 164 -17.49 27.22 -5.97
C ASN A 164 -16.41 26.14 -5.80
N LEU A 165 -15.45 26.41 -4.92
CA LEU A 165 -14.31 25.51 -4.68
C LEU A 165 -14.71 24.19 -4.03
N GLU A 166 -15.84 24.12 -3.29
CA GLU A 166 -16.33 22.85 -2.72
C GLU A 166 -16.81 21.93 -3.83
N VAL A 167 -17.58 22.47 -4.79
CA VAL A 167 -18.06 21.71 -5.97
C VAL A 167 -16.89 21.23 -6.81
N LEU A 168 -15.92 22.10 -7.14
CA LEU A 168 -14.74 21.73 -7.92
C LEU A 168 -13.89 20.67 -7.22
N ASN A 169 -13.74 20.77 -5.90
CA ASN A 169 -13.00 19.76 -5.13
C ASN A 169 -13.75 18.41 -5.07
N ASP A 170 -15.10 18.41 -4.92
CA ASP A 170 -15.90 17.18 -4.98
C ASP A 170 -15.81 16.51 -6.36
N ILE A 171 -15.83 17.30 -7.43
CA ILE A 171 -15.65 16.79 -8.80
C ILE A 171 -14.22 16.23 -8.97
N GLU A 172 -13.18 16.88 -8.43
CA GLU A 172 -11.82 16.35 -8.46
C GLU A 172 -11.75 14.94 -7.85
N LYS A 173 -12.53 14.66 -6.79
CA LYS A 173 -12.61 13.33 -6.17
C LYS A 173 -13.31 12.29 -7.06
N THR A 174 -14.09 12.66 -8.06
CA THR A 174 -14.62 11.70 -9.01
C THR A 174 -13.54 11.11 -9.92
N PHE A 175 -12.43 11.84 -10.13
CA PHE A 175 -11.25 11.35 -10.84
C PHE A 175 -10.35 10.44 -9.98
N ARG A 176 -10.69 10.22 -8.70
CA ARG A 176 -9.95 9.38 -7.73
C ARG A 176 -10.73 8.14 -7.33
N GLN A 177 -11.46 7.56 -8.26
CA GLN A 177 -12.22 6.32 -8.05
C GLN A 177 -11.51 5.14 -8.72
N ASN A 178 -11.79 3.91 -8.26
CA ASN A 178 -11.14 2.72 -8.82
C ASN A 178 -11.84 2.21 -10.10
N TYR A 179 -12.17 3.12 -11.03
CA TYR A 179 -12.69 2.75 -12.34
C TYR A 179 -11.58 2.66 -13.37
N TYR A 180 -11.64 1.62 -14.19
CA TYR A 180 -10.70 1.37 -15.28
C TYR A 180 -10.70 2.55 -16.26
N GLY A 181 -9.51 3.05 -16.58
CA GLY A 181 -9.32 4.19 -17.48
C GLY A 181 -8.93 5.48 -16.78
N LEU A 182 -9.30 5.68 -15.48
CA LEU A 182 -8.92 6.88 -14.73
C LEU A 182 -7.40 7.02 -14.50
N GLU A 183 -6.64 5.95 -14.76
CA GLU A 183 -5.17 5.95 -14.80
C GLU A 183 -4.57 6.52 -16.09
N PHE A 184 -5.37 6.74 -17.16
CA PHE A 184 -4.84 7.31 -18.39
C PHE A 184 -4.40 8.76 -18.20
N ALA A 185 -3.33 9.13 -18.89
CA ALA A 185 -2.67 10.41 -18.72
C ALA A 185 -3.61 11.63 -18.86
N GLN A 186 -4.61 11.56 -19.73
CA GLN A 186 -5.57 12.65 -19.96
C GLN A 186 -6.45 12.90 -18.71
N PHE A 187 -6.93 11.84 -18.05
CA PHE A 187 -7.73 11.96 -16.82
C PHE A 187 -6.85 12.41 -15.65
N VAL A 188 -5.65 11.81 -15.51
CA VAL A 188 -4.69 12.19 -14.47
C VAL A 188 -4.32 13.68 -14.60
N ASN A 189 -4.06 14.16 -15.82
CA ASN A 189 -3.71 15.55 -16.07
C ASN A 189 -4.83 16.53 -15.66
N VAL A 190 -6.10 16.23 -15.99
CA VAL A 190 -7.23 17.04 -15.53
C VAL A 190 -7.35 17.03 -14.01
N ARG A 191 -7.25 15.86 -13.38
CA ARG A 191 -7.27 15.74 -11.91
C ARG A 191 -6.22 16.62 -11.24
N GLU A 192 -4.98 16.55 -11.71
CA GLU A 192 -3.86 17.31 -11.13
C GLU A 192 -3.98 18.81 -11.38
N THR A 193 -4.39 19.22 -12.59
CA THR A 193 -4.55 20.64 -12.91
C THR A 193 -5.76 21.25 -12.21
N LEU A 194 -6.86 20.51 -12.04
CA LEU A 194 -8.02 20.92 -11.26
C LEU A 194 -7.66 21.09 -9.78
N SER A 195 -6.91 20.14 -9.21
CA SER A 195 -6.41 20.25 -7.84
C SER A 195 -5.52 21.49 -7.66
N LYS A 196 -4.60 21.75 -8.60
CA LYS A 196 -3.74 22.96 -8.60
C LYS A 196 -4.55 24.24 -8.75
N TYR A 197 -5.60 24.25 -9.55
CA TYR A 197 -6.48 25.40 -9.70
C TYR A 197 -7.23 25.69 -8.41
N VAL A 198 -7.86 24.69 -7.78
CA VAL A 198 -8.52 24.86 -6.49
C VAL A 198 -7.56 25.39 -5.42
N GLN A 199 -6.32 24.86 -5.41
CA GLN A 199 -5.26 25.31 -4.53
C GLN A 199 -4.87 26.78 -4.80
N SER A 200 -4.69 27.17 -6.07
CA SER A 200 -4.36 28.54 -6.42
C SER A 200 -5.45 29.53 -6.03
N GLN A 201 -6.71 29.18 -6.19
CA GLN A 201 -7.84 29.99 -5.74
C GLN A 201 -7.84 30.16 -4.21
N ARG A 202 -7.55 29.09 -3.48
CA ARG A 202 -7.54 29.10 -2.00
C ARG A 202 -6.40 29.95 -1.42
N PHE A 203 -5.21 29.86 -2.01
CA PHE A 203 -3.99 30.49 -1.45
C PHE A 203 -3.52 31.71 -2.22
N GLY A 204 -3.77 31.80 -3.51
CA GLY A 204 -3.24 32.85 -4.38
C GLY A 204 -4.23 34.01 -4.66
N SER A 205 -5.53 33.84 -4.47
CA SER A 205 -6.52 34.88 -4.75
C SER A 205 -6.46 36.04 -3.76
N ASN A 206 -6.10 35.79 -2.50
CA ASN A 206 -5.96 36.83 -1.47
C ASN A 206 -4.71 36.56 -0.61
N PRO A 207 -3.55 37.12 -1.00
CA PRO A 207 -2.29 36.93 -0.28
C PRO A 207 -2.31 37.37 1.19
N GLU A 208 -2.99 38.49 1.50
CA GLU A 208 -3.05 39.04 2.87
C GLU A 208 -3.76 38.08 3.81
N THR A 209 -4.95 37.61 3.42
CA THR A 209 -5.71 36.62 4.19
C THR A 209 -4.93 35.32 4.32
N THR A 210 -4.26 34.87 3.26
CA THR A 210 -3.41 33.66 3.29
C THR A 210 -2.30 33.80 4.31
N PHE A 211 -1.58 34.92 4.31
CA PHE A 211 -0.49 35.13 5.26
C PHE A 211 -0.98 35.31 6.70
N GLU A 212 -2.12 35.92 6.90
CA GLU A 212 -2.72 35.99 8.24
C GLU A 212 -3.04 34.60 8.78
N ILE A 213 -3.69 33.75 7.99
CA ILE A 213 -3.98 32.37 8.37
C ILE A 213 -2.70 31.60 8.67
N LEU A 214 -1.68 31.67 7.79
CA LEU A 214 -0.41 30.98 7.98
C LEU A 214 0.33 31.47 9.21
N ARG A 215 0.34 32.78 9.48
CA ARG A 215 0.96 33.37 10.68
C ARG A 215 0.30 32.86 11.94
N ASN A 216 -1.02 32.87 12.00
CA ASN A 216 -1.79 32.36 13.15
C ASN A 216 -1.51 30.88 13.40
N ARG A 217 -1.40 30.06 12.34
CA ARG A 217 -1.05 28.63 12.43
C ARG A 217 0.38 28.43 12.94
N LEU A 218 1.34 29.15 12.43
CA LEU A 218 2.73 29.05 12.87
C LEU A 218 2.92 29.47 14.34
N ASN A 219 2.25 30.53 14.78
CA ASN A 219 2.28 30.95 16.18
C ASN A 219 1.74 29.86 17.10
N LYS A 220 0.55 29.34 16.77
CA LYS A 220 -0.07 28.23 17.53
C LYS A 220 0.81 26.97 17.52
N LEU A 221 1.43 26.64 16.38
CA LEU A 221 2.36 25.53 16.28
C LEU A 221 3.60 25.74 17.15
N SER A 222 4.20 26.94 17.12
CA SER A 222 5.35 27.29 17.94
C SER A 222 5.07 27.15 19.45
N GLU A 223 3.88 27.55 19.89
CA GLU A 223 3.44 27.39 21.28
C GLU A 223 3.32 25.90 21.66
N ARG A 224 2.68 25.09 20.78
CA ARG A 224 2.49 23.66 21.01
C ARG A 224 3.81 22.86 21.00
N MET A 225 4.75 23.22 20.13
CA MET A 225 6.07 22.57 20.08
C MET A 225 6.90 22.77 21.35
N GLN A 226 6.56 23.76 22.16
CA GLN A 226 7.21 24.00 23.47
C GLN A 226 6.54 23.21 24.60
N ALA A 227 5.32 22.74 24.40
CA ALA A 227 4.61 21.96 25.38
C ALA A 227 5.08 20.49 25.37
N PRO A 228 5.29 19.86 26.54
CA PRO A 228 5.65 18.45 26.59
C PRO A 228 4.51 17.58 26.06
N GLY A 229 4.85 16.46 25.42
CA GLY A 229 3.86 15.47 24.99
C GLY A 229 3.13 15.80 23.69
N MET A 230 3.63 16.73 22.87
CA MET A 230 3.01 17.09 21.59
C MET A 230 2.77 15.88 20.67
N LEU A 231 3.71 14.94 20.60
CA LEU A 231 3.58 13.73 19.75
C LEU A 231 2.47 12.79 20.21
N SER A 232 2.05 12.85 21.45
CA SER A 232 0.95 12.05 22.02
C SER A 232 -0.40 12.77 21.93
N ASP A 233 -0.42 14.06 21.60
CA ASP A 233 -1.65 14.85 21.42
C ASP A 233 -2.08 14.80 19.94
N ALA A 234 -3.15 14.04 19.67
CA ALA A 234 -3.70 13.88 18.33
C ALA A 234 -4.13 15.21 17.68
N ASN A 235 -4.65 16.17 18.46
CA ASN A 235 -5.04 17.48 17.93
C ASN A 235 -3.80 18.33 17.61
N ALA A 236 -2.76 18.26 18.43
CA ALA A 236 -1.50 18.94 18.14
C ALA A 236 -0.82 18.38 16.89
N MET A 237 -0.84 17.06 16.71
CA MET A 237 -0.31 16.40 15.52
C MET A 237 -1.11 16.73 14.26
N HIS A 238 -2.45 16.80 14.35
CA HIS A 238 -3.29 17.27 13.25
C HIS A 238 -2.98 18.73 12.87
N ASP A 239 -2.87 19.64 13.85
CA ASP A 239 -2.52 21.05 13.61
C ASP A 239 -1.13 21.19 12.97
N LEU A 240 -0.13 20.38 13.37
CA LEU A 240 1.19 20.33 12.75
C LEU A 240 1.07 19.90 11.28
N ALA A 241 0.44 18.75 11.02
CA ALA A 241 0.29 18.20 9.69
C ALA A 241 -0.47 19.17 8.77
N GLN A 242 -1.54 19.79 9.26
CA GLN A 242 -2.31 20.79 8.54
C GLN A 242 -1.49 22.05 8.26
N THR A 243 -0.69 22.52 9.22
CA THR A 243 0.19 23.69 9.02
C THR A 243 1.23 23.41 7.94
N VAL A 244 1.89 22.26 7.99
CA VAL A 244 2.86 21.84 6.97
C VAL A 244 2.20 21.74 5.59
N ALA A 245 0.98 21.17 5.52
CA ALA A 245 0.22 21.09 4.27
C ALA A 245 -0.12 22.47 3.70
N TYR A 246 -0.56 23.41 4.53
CA TYR A 246 -0.87 24.78 4.10
C TYR A 246 0.36 25.53 3.62
N LEU A 247 1.50 25.41 4.33
CA LEU A 247 2.77 26.00 3.89
C LEU A 247 3.19 25.45 2.53
N HIS A 248 3.13 24.14 2.36
CA HIS A 248 3.50 23.51 1.08
C HIS A 248 2.54 23.89 -0.05
N GLN A 249 1.24 23.86 0.18
CA GLN A 249 0.23 24.23 -0.82
C GLN A 249 0.29 25.71 -1.20
N GLY A 250 0.67 26.57 -0.26
CA GLY A 250 0.93 27.98 -0.50
C GLY A 250 2.32 28.28 -1.05
N ASN A 251 3.17 27.28 -1.31
CA ASN A 251 4.57 27.42 -1.72
C ASN A 251 5.38 28.30 -0.76
N GLN A 252 5.08 28.23 0.55
CA GLN A 252 5.75 29.04 1.57
C GLN A 252 6.73 28.17 2.39
N LEU A 253 7.86 28.75 2.77
CA LEU A 253 8.81 28.21 3.73
C LEU A 253 9.24 26.75 3.45
N PRO A 254 9.78 26.46 2.27
CA PRO A 254 10.11 25.08 1.87
C PRO A 254 11.15 24.44 2.80
N ASP A 255 12.00 25.24 3.45
CA ASP A 255 12.98 24.78 4.44
C ASP A 255 12.32 24.28 5.73
N VAL A 256 11.27 24.95 6.22
CA VAL A 256 10.49 24.52 7.38
C VAL A 256 9.73 23.23 7.04
N VAL A 257 9.04 23.22 5.89
CA VAL A 257 8.31 22.04 5.40
C VAL A 257 9.24 20.82 5.29
N SER A 258 10.41 20.98 4.67
CA SER A 258 11.40 19.92 4.51
C SER A 258 11.93 19.43 5.86
N SER A 259 12.22 20.32 6.80
CA SER A 259 12.73 19.96 8.13
C SER A 259 11.72 19.15 8.92
N VAL A 260 10.44 19.56 8.92
CA VAL A 260 9.36 18.79 9.60
C VAL A 260 9.16 17.45 8.91
N LYS A 261 9.09 17.41 7.58
CA LYS A 261 8.94 16.15 6.83
C LYS A 261 10.06 15.16 7.10
N SER A 262 11.31 15.64 7.23
CA SER A 262 12.45 14.77 7.57
C SER A 262 12.29 14.12 8.95
N ALA A 263 11.70 14.83 9.91
CA ALA A 263 11.40 14.29 11.24
C ALA A 263 10.31 13.19 11.21
N PHE A 264 9.47 13.18 10.18
CA PHE A 264 8.36 12.24 9.98
C PHE A 264 8.54 11.43 8.68
N SER A 265 9.73 10.86 8.50
CA SER A 265 10.10 10.15 7.25
C SER A 265 10.29 8.65 7.41
N TYR A 266 10.08 8.10 8.61
CA TYR A 266 10.22 6.67 8.84
C TYR A 266 9.10 5.87 8.16
N PRO A 267 9.39 4.64 7.70
CA PRO A 267 8.37 3.75 7.15
C PRO A 267 7.21 3.55 8.12
N ASN A 268 6.00 3.65 7.60
CA ASN A 268 4.76 3.54 8.36
C ASN A 268 3.94 2.27 8.07
N LEU A 269 4.47 1.41 7.19
CA LEU A 269 4.01 0.05 6.97
C LEU A 269 5.21 -0.87 6.88
N ARG A 270 5.16 -2.03 7.56
CA ARG A 270 6.17 -3.08 7.45
C ARG A 270 5.50 -4.45 7.41
N VAL A 271 6.04 -5.32 6.57
CA VAL A 271 5.70 -6.74 6.52
C VAL A 271 6.97 -7.53 6.80
N LEU A 272 6.90 -8.45 7.76
CA LEU A 272 7.96 -9.40 8.06
C LEU A 272 7.47 -10.81 7.74
N ALA A 273 8.34 -11.62 7.14
CA ALA A 273 8.11 -13.03 6.92
C ALA A 273 9.26 -13.84 7.56
N SER A 274 8.93 -14.83 8.36
CA SER A 274 9.94 -15.71 8.96
C SER A 274 10.54 -16.66 7.93
N GLY A 275 11.81 -17.04 8.11
CA GLY A 275 12.49 -18.00 7.25
C GLY A 275 11.76 -19.34 7.17
N ASP A 276 11.21 -19.81 8.28
CA ASP A 276 10.42 -21.04 8.33
C ASP A 276 9.12 -20.95 7.52
N PHE A 277 8.45 -19.81 7.57
CA PHE A 277 7.26 -19.59 6.72
C PHE A 277 7.64 -19.60 5.24
N LEU A 278 8.72 -18.90 4.87
CA LEU A 278 9.21 -18.87 3.49
C LEU A 278 9.59 -20.27 3.02
N LYS A 279 10.32 -21.04 3.86
CA LYS A 279 10.70 -22.42 3.56
C LYS A 279 9.48 -23.30 3.29
N ARG A 280 8.46 -23.27 4.16
CA ARG A 280 7.21 -24.04 3.96
C ARG A 280 6.45 -23.64 2.69
N ARG A 281 6.50 -22.38 2.30
CA ARG A 281 5.74 -21.84 1.16
C ARG A 281 6.46 -21.93 -0.18
N LEU A 282 7.79 -21.81 -0.18
CA LEU A 282 8.58 -21.77 -1.41
C LEU A 282 9.29 -23.09 -1.73
N ALA A 283 9.38 -24.03 -0.77
CA ALA A 283 9.94 -25.34 -1.06
C ALA A 283 9.08 -26.06 -2.12
N ARG A 284 9.75 -26.61 -3.13
CA ARG A 284 9.11 -27.32 -4.25
C ARG A 284 9.84 -28.62 -4.52
N PRO A 285 9.13 -29.74 -4.65
CA PRO A 285 9.71 -30.97 -5.16
C PRO A 285 10.07 -30.81 -6.64
N VAL A 286 11.14 -31.45 -7.03
CA VAL A 286 11.58 -31.58 -8.43
C VAL A 286 11.54 -33.06 -8.77
N ASP A 287 10.86 -33.43 -9.87
CA ASP A 287 10.85 -34.77 -10.47
C ASP A 287 10.80 -34.59 -11.99
N GLU A 288 11.97 -34.58 -12.59
CA GLU A 288 12.13 -34.31 -14.01
C GLU A 288 12.76 -35.52 -14.72
N SER A 289 12.23 -35.88 -15.88
CA SER A 289 12.78 -36.89 -16.77
C SER A 289 13.16 -36.28 -18.10
N ASN A 290 14.44 -36.42 -18.46
CA ASN A 290 14.96 -35.81 -19.69
C ASN A 290 15.69 -36.87 -20.57
N PRO A 291 15.57 -36.79 -21.91
CA PRO A 291 16.33 -37.61 -22.81
C PRO A 291 17.83 -37.24 -22.74
N VAL A 292 18.71 -38.26 -22.78
CA VAL A 292 20.15 -38.10 -22.91
C VAL A 292 20.53 -38.34 -24.36
N ASN A 293 21.18 -37.36 -25.00
CA ASN A 293 21.76 -37.46 -26.33
C ASN A 293 23.07 -36.67 -26.34
N GLU A 294 24.16 -37.40 -26.10
CA GLU A 294 25.49 -36.82 -25.93
C GLU A 294 26.55 -37.54 -26.80
N LEU A 295 27.56 -36.81 -27.25
CA LEU A 295 28.74 -37.38 -27.91
C LEU A 295 29.94 -37.19 -26.98
N ILE A 296 30.42 -38.26 -26.38
CA ILE A 296 31.58 -38.26 -25.45
C ILE A 296 32.68 -39.16 -26.01
N LEU A 297 33.86 -38.62 -26.26
CA LEU A 297 35.05 -39.34 -26.77
C LEU A 297 34.76 -40.21 -27.99
N GLY A 298 33.93 -39.69 -28.92
CA GLY A 298 33.52 -40.39 -30.15
C GLY A 298 32.47 -41.50 -29.95
N THR A 299 31.88 -41.60 -28.75
CA THR A 299 30.77 -42.51 -28.42
C THR A 299 29.50 -41.71 -28.33
N THR A 300 28.50 -42.03 -29.15
CA THR A 300 27.16 -41.45 -29.07
C THR A 300 26.39 -42.13 -27.95
N ILE A 301 25.99 -41.37 -26.92
CA ILE A 301 25.27 -41.84 -25.75
C ILE A 301 23.82 -41.44 -25.86
N LEU A 302 22.93 -42.42 -25.92
CA LEU A 302 21.47 -42.22 -25.96
C LEU A 302 20.85 -42.89 -24.74
N GLY A 303 19.89 -42.20 -24.10
CA GLY A 303 19.24 -42.75 -22.91
C GLY A 303 18.22 -41.82 -22.30
N GLN A 304 17.98 -42.07 -21.04
CA GLN A 304 17.08 -41.23 -20.23
C GLN A 304 17.74 -40.94 -18.87
N SER A 305 17.46 -39.77 -18.37
CA SER A 305 17.86 -39.33 -17.03
C SER A 305 16.65 -38.90 -16.23
N VAL A 306 16.75 -39.08 -14.92
CA VAL A 306 15.74 -38.64 -13.93
C VAL A 306 16.45 -37.81 -12.88
N LEU A 307 15.89 -36.66 -12.56
CA LEU A 307 16.35 -35.77 -11.50
C LEU A 307 15.22 -35.67 -10.45
N ARG A 308 15.52 -36.06 -9.21
CA ARG A 308 14.56 -35.98 -8.08
C ARG A 308 15.17 -35.26 -6.92
N GLY A 309 14.45 -34.28 -6.39
CA GLY A 309 14.96 -33.48 -5.30
C GLY A 309 14.00 -32.43 -4.78
N VAL A 310 14.56 -31.44 -4.12
CA VAL A 310 13.79 -30.32 -3.54
C VAL A 310 14.54 -29.01 -3.76
N VAL A 311 13.85 -28.01 -4.26
CA VAL A 311 14.28 -26.62 -4.18
C VAL A 311 13.79 -26.03 -2.87
N SER A 312 14.67 -25.43 -2.08
CA SER A 312 14.34 -24.80 -0.80
C SER A 312 14.96 -23.40 -0.68
N PRO A 313 14.24 -22.40 -0.11
CA PRO A 313 14.79 -21.08 0.13
C PRO A 313 15.63 -21.04 1.41
N GLN A 314 16.64 -20.20 1.40
CA GLN A 314 17.47 -19.83 2.54
C GLN A 314 17.61 -18.31 2.57
N LEU A 315 17.24 -17.67 3.68
CA LEU A 315 17.47 -16.23 3.86
C LEU A 315 18.96 -15.93 3.97
N LEU A 316 19.37 -14.84 3.34
CA LEU A 316 20.71 -14.29 3.44
C LEU A 316 20.67 -13.02 4.28
N ASP A 317 21.72 -12.75 5.05
CA ASP A 317 21.88 -11.49 5.76
C ASP A 317 22.19 -10.38 4.75
N SER A 318 21.28 -9.43 4.62
CA SER A 318 21.38 -8.34 3.65
C SER A 318 20.66 -7.09 4.17
N PRO A 319 21.39 -6.02 4.51
CA PRO A 319 20.80 -4.82 5.13
C PRO A 319 20.11 -3.86 4.16
N SER A 320 20.38 -3.94 2.86
CA SER A 320 19.90 -2.95 1.88
C SER A 320 18.86 -3.49 0.90
N ASN A 321 18.87 -4.81 0.62
CA ASN A 321 17.91 -5.47 -0.24
C ASN A 321 17.66 -6.87 0.31
N ALA A 322 16.41 -7.20 0.64
CA ALA A 322 16.12 -8.54 1.12
C ALA A 322 16.57 -9.59 0.11
N ALA A 323 17.35 -10.55 0.56
CA ALA A 323 17.98 -11.56 -0.30
C ALA A 323 17.65 -12.97 0.17
N VAL A 324 17.39 -13.83 -0.81
CA VAL A 324 17.05 -15.25 -0.62
C VAL A 324 17.92 -16.07 -1.56
N ARG A 325 18.57 -17.11 -1.05
CA ARG A 325 19.21 -18.14 -1.86
C ARG A 325 18.25 -19.29 -2.05
N LEU A 326 18.03 -19.69 -3.29
CA LEU A 326 17.32 -20.92 -3.63
C LEU A 326 18.36 -22.03 -3.76
N ASN A 327 18.20 -23.11 -3.00
CA ASN A 327 19.07 -24.26 -3.03
C ASN A 327 18.31 -25.46 -3.60
N LEU A 328 18.80 -26.04 -4.68
CA LEU A 328 18.36 -27.33 -5.19
C LEU A 328 19.29 -28.42 -4.63
N ASN A 329 18.73 -29.40 -3.96
CA ASN A 329 19.40 -30.65 -3.61
C ASN A 329 18.65 -31.79 -4.29
N ALA A 330 19.32 -32.52 -5.16
CA ALA A 330 18.70 -33.53 -5.98
C ALA A 330 19.62 -34.73 -6.28
N ASP A 331 18.98 -35.89 -6.42
CA ASP A 331 19.60 -37.11 -6.91
C ASP A 331 19.34 -37.23 -8.41
N PHE A 332 20.40 -37.48 -9.15
CA PHE A 332 20.40 -37.73 -10.58
C PHE A 332 20.66 -39.21 -10.85
N ALA A 333 19.89 -39.81 -11.72
CA ALA A 333 20.13 -41.15 -12.23
C ALA A 333 19.94 -41.16 -13.76
N SER A 334 20.79 -41.92 -14.47
CA SER A 334 20.65 -42.08 -15.92
C SER A 334 20.89 -43.53 -16.36
N PHE A 335 20.18 -43.95 -17.40
CA PHE A 335 20.33 -45.25 -18.06
C PHE A 335 20.58 -45.00 -19.52
N ASN A 336 21.80 -45.38 -20.00
CA ASN A 336 22.25 -44.98 -21.32
C ASN A 336 22.82 -46.16 -22.12
N ARG A 337 22.71 -46.06 -23.43
CA ARG A 337 23.43 -46.90 -24.42
C ARG A 337 24.41 -46.05 -25.20
N GLY A 338 25.67 -46.38 -25.11
CA GLY A 338 26.74 -45.75 -25.86
C GLY A 338 27.05 -46.55 -27.13
N TYR A 339 27.04 -45.89 -28.27
CA TYR A 339 27.34 -46.48 -29.57
C TYR A 339 28.68 -45.96 -30.10
N ASN A 340 29.63 -46.86 -30.20
CA ASN A 340 30.95 -46.58 -30.79
C ASN A 340 31.24 -47.58 -31.91
N ARG A 341 31.01 -47.19 -33.17
CA ARG A 341 31.04 -48.07 -34.32
C ARG A 341 30.10 -49.29 -34.12
N SER A 342 30.66 -50.50 -34.03
CA SER A 342 29.92 -51.75 -33.82
C SER A 342 29.86 -52.18 -32.35
N VAL A 343 30.42 -51.42 -31.43
CA VAL A 343 30.42 -51.70 -29.97
C VAL A 343 29.26 -50.92 -29.32
N VAL A 344 28.49 -51.62 -28.49
CA VAL A 344 27.45 -51.00 -27.65
C VAL A 344 27.86 -51.14 -26.17
N LEU A 345 27.81 -50.01 -25.46
CA LEU A 345 28.05 -49.97 -24.03
C LEU A 345 26.74 -49.66 -23.29
N ASN A 346 26.34 -50.48 -22.36
CA ASN A 346 25.20 -50.16 -21.47
C ASN A 346 25.78 -49.54 -20.19
N THR A 347 25.37 -48.31 -19.90
CA THR A 347 25.91 -47.53 -18.77
C THR A 347 24.80 -47.02 -17.89
N GLN A 348 25.10 -46.87 -16.61
CA GLN A 348 24.28 -46.24 -15.62
C GLN A 348 25.09 -45.14 -14.94
N GLY A 349 24.52 -43.93 -14.92
CA GLY A 349 25.08 -42.79 -14.21
C GLY A 349 24.28 -42.47 -12.94
N SER A 350 24.94 -42.03 -11.91
CA SER A 350 24.33 -41.46 -10.70
C SER A 350 25.12 -40.26 -10.21
N ALA A 351 24.43 -39.22 -9.73
CA ALA A 351 25.08 -38.06 -9.13
C ALA A 351 24.24 -37.46 -8.03
N ASN A 352 24.88 -36.93 -7.01
CA ASN A 352 24.24 -35.96 -6.10
C ASN A 352 24.49 -34.56 -6.67
N ILE A 353 23.45 -33.76 -6.78
CA ILE A 353 23.51 -32.43 -7.37
C ILE A 353 23.13 -31.41 -6.29
N ALA A 354 24.00 -30.43 -6.09
CA ALA A 354 23.71 -29.22 -5.32
C ALA A 354 23.82 -28.02 -6.26
N ALA A 355 22.69 -27.28 -6.41
CA ALA A 355 22.69 -26.04 -7.17
C ALA A 355 22.10 -24.91 -6.32
N SER A 356 22.62 -23.70 -6.51
CA SER A 356 22.10 -22.54 -5.78
C SER A 356 22.16 -21.28 -6.63
N GLU A 357 21.17 -20.39 -6.42
CA GLU A 357 21.16 -19.06 -7.01
C GLU A 357 20.53 -18.07 -6.04
N SER A 358 21.12 -16.88 -5.95
CA SER A 358 20.65 -15.82 -5.05
C SER A 358 19.73 -14.84 -5.77
N ILE A 359 18.66 -14.43 -5.09
CA ILE A 359 17.65 -13.48 -5.55
C ILE A 359 17.62 -12.32 -4.57
N ALA A 360 17.50 -11.08 -5.07
CA ALA A 360 17.26 -9.90 -4.23
C ALA A 360 15.98 -9.17 -4.61
N LEU A 361 15.33 -8.57 -3.60
CA LEU A 361 14.22 -7.66 -3.80
C LEU A 361 14.76 -6.23 -3.92
N THR A 362 14.95 -5.78 -5.17
CA THR A 362 15.43 -4.44 -5.52
C THR A 362 14.27 -3.45 -5.66
N ASP A 363 14.57 -2.15 -5.86
CA ASP A 363 13.56 -1.12 -6.14
C ASP A 363 12.73 -1.41 -7.40
N TYR A 364 13.29 -2.14 -8.35
CA TYR A 364 12.65 -2.51 -9.62
C TYR A 364 11.87 -3.83 -9.55
N GLY A 365 12.00 -4.57 -8.46
CA GLY A 365 11.38 -5.87 -8.25
C GLY A 365 12.38 -6.96 -7.86
N LEU A 366 11.99 -8.21 -8.07
CA LEU A 366 12.84 -9.37 -7.83
C LEU A 366 13.86 -9.53 -8.97
N ALA A 367 15.13 -9.69 -8.61
CA ALA A 367 16.21 -9.87 -9.57
C ALA A 367 17.14 -11.01 -9.12
N SER A 368 17.59 -11.82 -10.08
CA SER A 368 18.70 -12.74 -9.85
C SER A 368 20.00 -11.95 -9.67
N LEU A 369 20.84 -12.39 -8.74
CA LEU A 369 22.18 -11.85 -8.54
C LEU A 369 23.22 -12.49 -9.49
N GLY A 370 22.81 -13.47 -10.30
CA GLY A 370 23.58 -13.98 -11.43
C GLY A 370 24.69 -14.99 -11.08
N ASP A 371 24.72 -15.51 -9.86
CA ASP A 371 25.76 -16.44 -9.37
C ASP A 371 25.23 -17.87 -9.20
N THR A 372 24.76 -18.49 -10.28
CA THR A 372 24.30 -19.88 -10.24
C THR A 372 25.48 -20.82 -10.00
N GLY A 373 25.63 -21.27 -8.76
CA GLY A 373 26.57 -22.34 -8.38
C GLY A 373 25.95 -23.71 -8.65
N VAL A 374 26.70 -24.61 -9.23
CA VAL A 374 26.31 -26.03 -9.40
C VAL A 374 27.49 -26.90 -9.09
N ASP A 375 27.28 -27.93 -8.30
CA ASP A 375 28.22 -29.00 -7.96
C ASP A 375 27.54 -30.36 -8.19
N ALA A 376 28.21 -31.26 -8.91
CA ALA A 376 27.68 -32.57 -9.26
C ALA A 376 28.79 -33.63 -9.23
N ASP A 377 28.67 -34.63 -8.37
CA ASP A 377 29.61 -35.77 -8.30
C ASP A 377 29.06 -36.95 -9.14
N LEU A 378 29.38 -36.94 -10.46
CA LEU A 378 28.88 -37.94 -11.39
C LEU A 378 29.72 -39.23 -11.37
N LYS A 379 29.08 -40.32 -11.03
CA LYS A 379 29.66 -41.69 -11.10
C LYS A 379 28.98 -42.52 -12.17
N THR A 380 29.74 -42.99 -13.15
CA THR A 380 29.23 -43.85 -14.21
C THR A 380 29.71 -45.30 -14.02
N VAL A 381 28.78 -46.23 -14.16
CA VAL A 381 29.07 -47.69 -14.17
C VAL A 381 28.80 -48.23 -15.56
N ILE A 382 29.74 -49.01 -16.11
CA ILE A 382 29.57 -49.74 -17.35
C ILE A 382 29.04 -51.13 -16.99
N ASN A 383 27.73 -51.38 -17.24
CA ASN A 383 27.07 -52.63 -16.90
C ASN A 383 27.42 -53.75 -17.86
N SER A 384 27.50 -53.46 -19.16
CA SER A 384 27.91 -54.45 -20.18
C SER A 384 28.49 -53.78 -21.39
N ILE A 385 29.32 -54.56 -22.15
CA ILE A 385 29.86 -54.20 -23.47
C ILE A 385 29.45 -55.28 -24.44
N GLU A 386 28.74 -54.89 -25.48
CA GLU A 386 28.18 -55.81 -26.48
C GLU A 386 28.94 -55.68 -27.78
N HIS A 387 29.34 -56.83 -28.34
CA HIS A 387 29.87 -56.99 -29.68
C HIS A 387 29.86 -58.48 -30.07
N ARG A 388 29.75 -58.78 -31.35
CA ARG A 388 29.70 -60.16 -31.86
C ARG A 388 30.95 -60.96 -31.51
N LEU A 389 32.15 -60.33 -31.59
CA LEU A 389 33.42 -60.98 -31.37
C LEU A 389 33.93 -60.77 -29.93
N ARG A 390 34.30 -61.86 -29.24
CA ARG A 390 34.81 -61.82 -27.84
C ARG A 390 36.10 -61.02 -27.70
N ILE A 391 37.00 -61.07 -28.70
CA ILE A 391 38.28 -60.33 -28.69
C ILE A 391 37.99 -58.82 -28.74
N VAL A 392 37.04 -58.37 -29.55
CA VAL A 392 36.67 -56.95 -29.65
C VAL A 392 36.08 -56.46 -28.31
N ARG A 393 35.23 -57.28 -27.66
CA ARG A 393 34.71 -56.91 -26.29
C ARG A 393 35.83 -56.73 -25.28
N LYS A 394 36.86 -57.61 -25.31
CA LYS A 394 38.04 -57.53 -24.37
C LYS A 394 38.87 -56.25 -24.64
N ILE A 395 39.10 -55.91 -25.92
CA ILE A 395 39.80 -54.66 -26.30
C ILE A 395 38.96 -53.45 -25.92
N ALA A 396 37.68 -53.44 -26.24
CA ALA A 396 36.76 -52.37 -25.89
C ALA A 396 36.66 -52.15 -24.35
N SER A 397 36.61 -53.22 -23.55
CA SER A 397 36.62 -53.13 -22.09
C SER A 397 37.92 -52.47 -21.55
N LYS A 398 39.08 -52.83 -22.07
CA LYS A 398 40.35 -52.17 -21.67
C LYS A 398 40.38 -50.70 -22.05
N GLN A 399 39.92 -50.38 -23.27
CA GLN A 399 39.86 -49.00 -23.76
C GLN A 399 38.84 -48.17 -22.96
N ALA A 400 37.63 -48.70 -22.71
CA ALA A 400 36.60 -48.06 -21.88
C ALA A 400 37.10 -47.78 -20.46
N ALA A 401 37.79 -48.76 -19.82
CA ALA A 401 38.39 -48.57 -18.50
C ALA A 401 39.44 -47.45 -18.48
N LYS A 402 40.28 -47.35 -19.52
CA LYS A 402 41.30 -46.29 -19.65
C LYS A 402 40.68 -44.90 -19.88
N GLN A 403 39.60 -44.83 -20.64
CA GLN A 403 38.94 -43.56 -21.00
C GLN A 403 37.89 -43.12 -19.98
N LYS A 404 37.47 -44.01 -19.09
CA LYS A 404 36.38 -43.75 -18.12
C LYS A 404 36.60 -42.49 -17.29
N PRO A 405 37.79 -42.22 -16.66
CA PRO A 405 37.97 -41.02 -15.84
C PRO A 405 37.76 -39.73 -16.64
N LEU A 406 38.24 -39.68 -17.88
CA LEU A 406 38.05 -38.53 -18.75
C LEU A 406 36.61 -38.42 -19.23
N ALA A 407 35.94 -39.53 -19.51
CA ALA A 407 34.53 -39.55 -19.91
C ALA A 407 33.63 -39.10 -18.77
N ASP A 408 33.88 -39.50 -17.53
CA ASP A 408 33.17 -39.11 -16.34
C ASP A 408 33.32 -37.58 -16.11
N ALA A 409 34.54 -37.02 -16.17
CA ALA A 409 34.78 -35.59 -16.02
C ALA A 409 34.06 -34.74 -17.11
N ILE A 410 34.06 -35.22 -18.38
CA ILE A 410 33.30 -34.56 -19.45
C ILE A 410 31.79 -34.63 -19.18
N GLY A 411 31.29 -35.79 -18.75
CA GLY A 411 29.88 -36.00 -18.43
C GLY A 411 29.42 -35.11 -17.26
N GLU A 412 30.21 -35.02 -16.22
CA GLU A 412 30.02 -34.17 -15.04
C GLU A 412 29.93 -32.70 -15.43
N SER A 413 30.93 -32.16 -16.13
CA SER A 413 30.94 -30.78 -16.58
C SER A 413 29.71 -30.42 -17.46
N ARG A 414 29.27 -31.34 -18.32
CA ARG A 414 28.08 -31.15 -19.14
C ARG A 414 26.80 -31.19 -18.32
N LEU A 415 26.72 -32.08 -17.33
CA LEU A 415 25.58 -32.17 -16.41
C LEU A 415 25.47 -30.86 -15.61
N GLU A 416 26.57 -30.39 -15.03
CA GLU A 416 26.62 -29.12 -14.30
C GLU A 416 26.17 -27.94 -15.17
N ASN A 417 26.71 -27.82 -16.40
CA ASN A 417 26.32 -26.73 -17.30
C ASN A 417 24.85 -26.79 -17.69
N ARG A 418 24.28 -27.98 -17.89
CA ARG A 418 22.86 -28.17 -18.18
C ARG A 418 22.01 -27.77 -17.00
N ILE A 419 22.32 -28.25 -15.80
CA ILE A 419 21.60 -27.87 -14.56
C ILE A 419 21.70 -26.37 -14.34
N ARG A 420 22.88 -25.76 -14.50
CA ARG A 420 23.06 -24.30 -14.39
C ARG A 420 22.14 -23.53 -15.31
N SER A 421 22.12 -23.87 -16.60
CA SER A 421 21.28 -23.18 -17.58
C SER A 421 19.80 -23.37 -17.27
N GLN A 422 19.36 -24.61 -17.03
CA GLN A 422 17.95 -24.89 -16.74
C GLN A 422 17.47 -24.22 -15.46
N PHE A 423 18.26 -24.27 -14.39
CA PHE A 423 17.90 -23.64 -13.11
C PHE A 423 17.79 -22.12 -13.26
N HIS A 424 18.76 -21.50 -13.93
CA HIS A 424 18.76 -20.06 -14.19
C HIS A 424 17.58 -19.62 -15.10
N GLU A 425 17.30 -20.35 -16.18
CA GLU A 425 16.20 -20.03 -17.08
C GLU A 425 14.83 -20.16 -16.41
N GLN A 426 14.60 -21.25 -15.68
CA GLN A 426 13.35 -21.46 -14.93
C GLN A 426 13.15 -20.38 -13.88
N LEU A 427 14.21 -20.03 -13.14
CA LEU A 427 14.16 -18.97 -12.14
C LEU A 427 13.82 -17.62 -12.77
N ASN A 428 14.51 -17.23 -13.84
CA ASN A 428 14.25 -15.96 -14.53
C ASN A 428 12.81 -15.88 -15.07
N GLY A 429 12.29 -16.98 -15.58
CA GLY A 429 10.89 -17.07 -16.01
C GLY A 429 9.92 -16.80 -14.86
N GLN A 430 10.16 -17.40 -13.69
CA GLN A 430 9.33 -17.19 -12.50
C GLN A 430 9.47 -15.76 -11.94
N LEU A 431 10.68 -15.20 -11.95
CA LEU A 431 10.90 -13.81 -11.52
C LEU A 431 10.19 -12.81 -12.44
N ALA A 432 10.22 -13.02 -13.76
CA ALA A 432 9.52 -12.19 -14.73
C ALA A 432 8.01 -12.23 -14.50
N GLU A 433 7.43 -13.40 -14.27
CA GLU A 433 6.00 -13.56 -13.95
C GLU A 433 5.63 -12.86 -12.63
N ALA A 434 6.43 -13.06 -11.58
CA ALA A 434 6.23 -12.42 -10.28
C ALA A 434 6.29 -10.89 -10.41
N ASN A 435 7.30 -10.36 -11.11
CA ASN A 435 7.45 -8.92 -11.35
C ASN A 435 6.29 -8.35 -12.18
N SER A 436 5.81 -9.08 -13.18
CA SER A 436 4.61 -8.69 -13.94
C SER A 436 3.39 -8.56 -13.04
N LYS A 437 3.16 -9.52 -12.14
CA LYS A 437 2.06 -9.48 -11.16
C LYS A 437 2.23 -8.31 -10.19
N ILE A 438 3.43 -8.09 -9.65
CA ILE A 438 3.74 -6.95 -8.76
C ILE A 438 3.39 -5.62 -9.45
N ASN A 439 3.78 -5.46 -10.71
CA ASN A 439 3.57 -4.22 -11.45
C ASN A 439 2.12 -4.03 -11.90
N SER A 440 1.40 -5.09 -12.24
CA SER A 440 0.03 -5.00 -12.73
C SER A 440 -1.00 -4.72 -11.64
N LEU A 441 -0.79 -5.19 -10.42
CA LEU A 441 -1.78 -5.10 -9.34
C LEU A 441 -1.75 -3.76 -8.59
N GLY A 442 -0.58 -3.17 -8.38
CA GLY A 442 -0.42 -2.00 -7.52
C GLY A 442 -0.47 -0.66 -8.26
N ALA A 443 0.33 -0.49 -9.29
CA ALA A 443 0.56 0.81 -9.94
C ALA A 443 -0.70 1.43 -10.59
N PRO A 444 -1.52 0.70 -11.38
CA PRO A 444 -2.72 1.28 -11.96
C PRO A 444 -3.75 1.71 -10.92
N THR A 445 -3.97 0.90 -9.87
CA THR A 445 -4.91 1.22 -8.80
C THR A 445 -4.47 2.45 -8.00
N LEU A 446 -3.21 2.53 -7.62
CA LEU A 446 -2.67 3.72 -6.94
C LEU A 446 -2.80 4.96 -7.83
N SER A 447 -2.52 4.84 -9.13
CA SER A 447 -2.69 5.93 -10.09
C SER A 447 -4.14 6.38 -10.19
N ARG A 448 -5.11 5.46 -10.31
CA ARG A 448 -6.55 5.79 -10.32
C ARG A 448 -6.97 6.55 -9.08
N LEU A 449 -6.53 6.11 -7.91
CA LEU A 449 -6.86 6.75 -6.64
C LEU A 449 -6.06 8.03 -6.38
N GLY A 450 -5.10 8.38 -7.24
CA GLY A 450 -4.24 9.55 -7.05
C GLY A 450 -3.30 9.42 -5.86
N ILE A 451 -2.94 8.19 -5.53
CA ILE A 451 -1.97 7.88 -4.47
C ILE A 451 -0.58 7.79 -5.09
N THR A 452 0.35 8.56 -4.58
CA THR A 452 1.75 8.49 -5.00
C THR A 452 2.32 7.11 -4.65
N LYS A 453 3.06 6.50 -5.59
CA LYS A 453 3.73 5.22 -5.33
C LYS A 453 4.62 5.35 -4.08
N PRO A 454 4.34 4.58 -3.01
CA PRO A 454 5.13 4.64 -1.79
C PRO A 454 6.58 4.25 -2.03
N SER A 455 7.53 4.92 -1.38
CA SER A 455 8.91 4.45 -1.36
C SER A 455 8.98 3.14 -0.59
N ARG A 456 9.75 2.20 -1.10
CA ARG A 456 9.93 0.86 -0.53
C ARG A 456 11.39 0.63 -0.18
N SER A 457 11.64 -0.01 0.93
CA SER A 457 12.93 -0.60 1.26
C SER A 457 12.75 -2.02 1.79
N SER A 458 13.77 -2.83 1.67
CA SER A 458 13.74 -4.21 2.14
C SER A 458 15.09 -4.59 2.74
N TRP A 459 15.07 -5.53 3.65
CA TRP A 459 16.25 -6.13 4.26
C TRP A 459 15.93 -7.56 4.70
N SER A 460 16.95 -8.35 4.92
CA SER A 460 16.79 -9.70 5.47
C SER A 460 17.91 -10.02 6.47
N THR A 461 17.59 -10.88 7.43
CA THR A 461 18.53 -11.61 8.27
C THR A 461 18.43 -13.09 7.93
N THR A 462 19.18 -13.94 8.61
CA THR A 462 19.05 -15.40 8.49
C THR A 462 17.67 -15.94 8.86
N ASP A 463 16.93 -15.21 9.69
CA ASP A 463 15.65 -15.65 10.27
C ASP A 463 14.43 -14.93 9.72
N ASN A 464 14.59 -13.69 9.25
CA ASN A 464 13.48 -12.83 8.84
C ASN A 464 13.76 -12.09 7.55
N LEU A 465 12.75 -11.95 6.71
CA LEU A 465 12.69 -11.05 5.57
C LEU A 465 11.72 -9.92 5.89
N ALA A 466 12.17 -8.69 5.71
CA ALA A 466 11.36 -7.49 5.91
C ALA A 466 11.20 -6.69 4.63
N VAL A 467 9.97 -6.22 4.38
CA VAL A 467 9.67 -5.20 3.38
C VAL A 467 8.91 -4.09 4.07
N GLN A 468 9.32 -2.86 3.84
CA GLN A 468 8.71 -1.70 4.47
C GLN A 468 8.44 -0.60 3.46
N TRP A 469 7.39 0.17 3.70
CA TRP A 469 6.96 1.26 2.85
C TRP A 469 6.79 2.54 3.65
N ASN A 470 7.14 3.64 3.02
CA ASN A 470 6.79 4.97 3.49
C ASN A 470 5.63 5.47 2.64
N ILE A 471 4.43 5.42 3.23
CA ILE A 471 3.18 5.85 2.60
C ILE A 471 2.96 7.30 2.96
N GLN A 472 3.38 8.21 2.09
CA GLN A 472 3.17 9.66 2.23
C GLN A 472 3.18 10.36 0.87
N ASN A 473 2.34 11.36 0.70
CA ASN A 473 2.39 12.32 -0.40
C ASN A 473 3.24 13.52 -0.02
N GLY A 474 3.45 14.45 -0.97
CA GLY A 474 4.24 15.65 -0.77
C GLY A 474 3.97 16.45 0.52
N VAL A 475 2.75 16.41 1.04
CA VAL A 475 2.32 17.19 2.23
C VAL A 475 2.06 16.35 3.47
N GLN A 476 2.05 15.03 3.36
CA GLN A 476 1.68 14.15 4.47
C GLN A 476 2.89 13.82 5.34
N LEU A 477 2.64 13.50 6.60
CA LEU A 477 3.62 13.07 7.59
C LEU A 477 3.52 11.55 7.79
N ALA A 478 4.66 10.86 7.86
CA ALA A 478 4.74 9.43 8.16
C ALA A 478 5.04 9.18 9.66
N ALA A 479 5.78 8.12 9.99
CA ALA A 479 6.14 7.84 11.38
C ALA A 479 7.37 8.66 11.83
N THR A 480 7.48 8.92 13.13
CA THR A 480 8.59 9.66 13.76
C THR A 480 9.77 8.77 14.11
N SER A 481 9.56 7.46 14.15
CA SER A 481 10.58 6.47 14.50
C SER A 481 10.35 5.17 13.74
N SER A 482 11.37 4.34 13.71
CA SER A 482 11.25 2.98 13.16
C SER A 482 10.34 2.13 14.04
N CYS A 483 9.49 1.32 13.42
CA CYS A 483 8.69 0.35 14.14
C CYS A 483 9.61 -0.66 14.86
N PRO A 484 9.36 -1.00 16.14
CA PRO A 484 10.12 -2.03 16.84
C PRO A 484 9.96 -3.39 16.14
N LEU A 485 11.01 -4.23 16.20
CA LEU A 485 10.90 -5.60 15.73
C LEU A 485 10.02 -6.40 16.69
N PRO A 486 9.14 -7.28 16.20
CA PRO A 486 8.39 -8.17 17.07
C PRO A 486 9.35 -9.16 17.74
N MET A 487 9.07 -9.49 19.00
CA MET A 487 9.93 -10.41 19.79
C MET A 487 9.93 -11.84 19.20
N GLU A 488 8.82 -12.26 18.59
CA GLU A 488 8.69 -13.53 17.87
C GLU A 488 7.88 -13.31 16.59
N SER A 489 8.39 -13.79 15.46
CA SER A 489 7.63 -13.78 14.21
C SER A 489 7.37 -15.21 13.76
N ALA A 490 6.24 -15.78 14.18
CA ALA A 490 5.78 -17.07 13.69
C ALA A 490 4.96 -16.86 12.41
N GLY A 491 5.60 -16.93 11.25
CA GLY A 491 4.91 -16.79 9.97
C GLY A 491 5.07 -15.42 9.33
N VAL A 492 3.97 -14.68 9.18
CA VAL A 492 3.97 -13.33 8.61
C VAL A 492 3.40 -12.34 9.62
N THR A 493 4.12 -11.25 9.82
CA THR A 493 3.70 -10.15 10.70
C THR A 493 3.54 -8.88 9.89
N VAL A 494 2.40 -8.20 10.02
CA VAL A 494 2.14 -6.89 9.40
C VAL A 494 2.08 -5.85 10.51
N GLN A 495 2.92 -4.82 10.41
CA GLN A 495 2.97 -3.70 11.33
C GLN A 495 2.55 -2.43 10.59
N ILE A 496 1.50 -1.77 11.09
CA ILE A 496 0.92 -0.59 10.47
C ILE A 496 0.92 0.54 11.47
N HIS A 497 1.56 1.65 11.13
CA HIS A 497 1.44 2.89 11.89
C HIS A 497 0.17 3.63 11.46
N GLN A 498 -0.50 4.30 12.40
CA GLN A 498 -1.77 5.02 12.15
C GLN A 498 -1.70 6.00 10.96
N SER A 499 -0.55 6.64 10.71
CA SER A 499 -0.38 7.56 9.57
C SER A 499 -0.51 6.87 8.22
N ALA A 500 -0.21 5.57 8.10
CA ALA A 500 -0.31 4.86 6.82
C ALA A 500 -1.75 4.85 6.30
N LEU A 501 -2.70 4.57 7.18
CA LEU A 501 -4.12 4.51 6.84
C LEU A 501 -4.68 5.91 6.54
N GLY A 502 -4.36 6.91 7.37
CA GLY A 502 -4.74 8.31 7.13
C GLY A 502 -4.21 8.82 5.80
N ASN A 503 -2.94 8.54 5.50
CA ASN A 503 -2.29 8.99 4.26
C ASN A 503 -2.86 8.33 3.00
N LEU A 504 -3.37 7.10 3.09
CA LEU A 504 -4.08 6.43 1.98
C LEU A 504 -5.48 7.00 1.76
N LEU A 505 -6.18 7.35 2.83
CA LEU A 505 -7.57 7.83 2.76
C LEU A 505 -7.67 9.30 2.37
N ASP A 506 -6.72 10.12 2.79
CA ASP A 506 -6.76 11.58 2.58
C ASP A 506 -6.90 11.98 1.08
N PRO A 507 -6.15 11.46 0.11
CA PRO A 507 -6.31 11.81 -1.30
C PRO A 507 -7.73 11.54 -1.84
N ILE A 508 -8.41 10.53 -1.31
CA ILE A 508 -9.70 10.04 -1.77
C ILE A 508 -10.85 10.81 -1.11
N LEU A 509 -10.72 11.12 0.18
CA LEU A 509 -11.80 11.59 1.03
C LEU A 509 -11.74 13.09 1.36
N ALA A 510 -10.56 13.73 1.31
CA ALA A 510 -10.42 15.12 1.73
C ALA A 510 -11.29 16.07 0.91
N GLY A 511 -12.26 16.72 1.56
CA GLY A 511 -13.21 17.66 0.95
C GLY A 511 -14.29 17.01 0.09
N ARG A 512 -14.46 15.68 0.15
CA ARG A 512 -15.52 14.97 -0.58
C ARG A 512 -16.87 15.21 0.06
N ILE A 513 -17.92 15.26 -0.77
CA ILE A 513 -19.30 15.24 -0.31
C ILE A 513 -19.83 13.80 -0.44
N LEU A 514 -20.01 13.13 0.69
CA LEU A 514 -20.63 11.81 0.74
C LEU A 514 -22.15 11.99 0.74
N ARG A 515 -22.84 11.35 -0.21
CA ARG A 515 -24.30 11.37 -0.33
C ARG A 515 -24.83 9.95 -0.18
N SER A 516 -26.01 9.83 0.46
CA SER A 516 -26.67 8.52 0.61
C SER A 516 -26.90 7.82 -0.73
N GLU A 517 -27.22 8.55 -1.78
CA GLU A 517 -27.44 8.04 -3.13
C GLU A 517 -26.20 7.46 -3.81
N ASP A 518 -25.00 7.93 -3.44
CA ASP A 518 -23.73 7.49 -4.02
C ASP A 518 -23.14 6.28 -3.28
N MET A 519 -23.65 5.93 -2.09
CA MET A 519 -23.03 4.92 -1.21
C MET A 519 -22.98 3.53 -1.83
N ASP A 520 -24.00 3.12 -2.55
CA ASP A 520 -24.01 1.81 -3.23
C ASP A 520 -22.90 1.72 -4.29
N GLY A 521 -22.67 2.81 -5.02
CA GLY A 521 -21.59 2.91 -5.99
C GLY A 521 -20.21 2.83 -5.33
N TYR A 522 -20.04 3.44 -4.15
CA TYR A 522 -18.77 3.34 -3.40
C TYR A 522 -18.56 1.93 -2.84
N ILE A 523 -19.59 1.34 -2.24
CA ILE A 523 -19.53 0.00 -1.65
C ILE A 523 -19.22 -1.05 -2.73
N SER A 524 -19.83 -0.94 -3.91
CA SER A 524 -19.63 -1.91 -5.00
C SER A 524 -18.18 -1.97 -5.51
N GLN A 525 -17.39 -0.91 -5.35
CA GLN A 525 -15.99 -0.87 -5.75
C GLN A 525 -15.09 -1.78 -4.87
N PHE A 526 -15.60 -2.23 -3.72
CA PHE A 526 -14.88 -3.07 -2.77
C PHE A 526 -15.21 -4.57 -2.90
N GLY A 527 -16.10 -4.92 -3.82
CA GLY A 527 -16.43 -6.32 -4.12
C GLY A 527 -16.96 -7.10 -2.92
N ASP A 528 -16.47 -8.34 -2.76
CA ASP A 528 -16.93 -9.26 -1.71
C ASP A 528 -16.65 -8.77 -0.27
N ALA A 529 -15.66 -7.95 -0.07
CA ALA A 529 -15.36 -7.36 1.23
C ALA A 529 -16.45 -6.44 1.77
N ALA A 530 -17.29 -5.93 0.90
CA ALA A 530 -18.43 -5.09 1.27
C ALA A 530 -19.74 -5.90 1.52
N LYS A 531 -19.71 -7.22 1.30
CA LYS A 531 -20.84 -8.11 1.59
C LYS A 531 -21.03 -8.22 3.10
N GLY A 532 -21.95 -7.55 3.67
CA GLY A 532 -22.22 -7.56 5.12
C GLY A 532 -22.34 -6.18 5.75
N ILE A 533 -22.15 -5.13 4.96
CA ILE A 533 -22.46 -3.77 5.41
C ILE A 533 -24.00 -3.65 5.53
N PRO A 534 -24.54 -3.45 6.76
CA PRO A 534 -25.98 -3.30 6.93
C PRO A 534 -26.50 -2.08 6.17
N ARG A 535 -27.45 -2.27 5.28
CA ARG A 535 -28.16 -1.19 4.60
C ARG A 535 -29.40 -0.85 5.38
N LYS A 536 -29.51 0.35 5.92
CA LYS A 536 -30.75 0.87 6.47
C LYS A 536 -31.38 1.79 5.43
N GLU A 537 -32.42 1.33 4.79
CA GLU A 537 -33.21 2.10 3.80
C GLU A 537 -34.11 3.20 4.41
N GLU A 538 -34.23 3.25 5.74
CA GLU A 538 -35.24 4.06 6.44
C GLU A 538 -34.84 5.51 6.75
N ASP A 539 -33.59 5.87 6.51
CA ASP A 539 -33.08 7.20 6.89
C ASP A 539 -33.06 8.18 5.71
N GLY A 540 -34.08 8.68 5.15
CA GLY A 540 -34.12 9.73 4.09
C GLY A 540 -32.79 10.26 3.49
N PRO A 541 -32.76 11.06 2.45
CA PRO A 541 -31.51 11.48 1.81
C PRO A 541 -30.65 12.34 2.75
N TRP A 542 -29.36 12.01 2.81
CA TRP A 542 -28.37 12.75 3.59
C TRP A 542 -27.10 13.06 2.78
N ALA A 543 -26.39 14.11 3.19
CA ALA A 543 -25.08 14.44 2.66
C ALA A 543 -24.13 14.94 3.77
N ILE A 544 -22.86 14.50 3.70
CA ILE A 544 -21.79 14.89 4.63
C ILE A 544 -20.65 15.47 3.82
N THR A 545 -20.32 16.74 4.04
CA THR A 545 -19.12 17.35 3.48
C THR A 545 -17.96 17.10 4.44
N LEU A 546 -17.00 16.31 3.99
CA LEU A 546 -15.79 15.97 4.75
C LEU A 546 -14.82 17.17 4.82
N ASN A 547 -13.99 17.22 5.86
CA ASN A 547 -12.94 18.23 5.96
C ASN A 547 -11.96 18.11 4.78
N GLY A 548 -11.43 19.24 4.32
CA GLY A 548 -10.48 19.31 3.19
C GLY A 548 -9.06 18.85 3.51
N PHE A 549 -8.80 18.41 4.74
CA PHE A 549 -7.51 17.89 5.17
C PHE A 549 -7.70 16.85 6.27
N GLN A 550 -7.12 15.68 6.10
CA GLN A 550 -7.20 14.54 7.02
C GLN A 550 -8.61 14.35 7.61
N PRO A 551 -9.63 14.14 6.76
CA PRO A 551 -11.01 13.99 7.24
C PRO A 551 -11.21 12.75 8.08
N VAL A 552 -10.37 11.73 7.93
CA VAL A 552 -10.41 10.48 8.69
C VAL A 552 -9.06 10.23 9.33
N GLU A 553 -9.06 10.10 10.64
CA GLU A 553 -7.91 9.70 11.43
C GLU A 553 -8.20 8.40 12.17
N LEU A 554 -7.18 7.57 12.28
CA LEU A 554 -7.20 6.36 13.09
C LEU A 554 -6.18 6.50 14.21
N HIS A 555 -6.60 6.14 15.41
CA HIS A 555 -5.73 5.99 16.56
C HIS A 555 -5.76 4.53 17.00
N LEU A 556 -4.58 3.93 17.04
CA LEU A 556 -4.39 2.54 17.44
C LEU A 556 -3.83 2.53 18.85
N ASP A 557 -4.59 2.03 19.83
CA ASP A 557 -4.22 2.05 21.23
C ASP A 557 -4.82 0.84 21.96
N ASP A 558 -4.01 0.08 22.69
CA ASP A 558 -4.40 -1.02 23.59
C ASP A 558 -5.49 -1.97 23.02
N SER A 559 -5.26 -2.53 21.83
CA SER A 559 -6.22 -3.39 21.11
C SER A 559 -7.52 -2.70 20.71
N ARG A 560 -7.55 -1.38 20.72
CA ARG A 560 -8.66 -0.55 20.24
C ARG A 560 -8.28 0.22 19.00
N ILE A 561 -9.24 0.39 18.12
CA ILE A 561 -9.17 1.27 16.96
C ILE A 561 -10.17 2.39 17.19
N ARG A 562 -9.68 3.60 17.35
CA ARG A 562 -10.53 4.81 17.45
C ARG A 562 -10.52 5.52 16.11
N PHE A 563 -11.68 5.73 15.56
CA PHE A 563 -11.91 6.50 14.35
C PHE A 563 -12.35 7.90 14.72
N ARG A 564 -11.75 8.88 14.06
CA ARG A 564 -12.15 10.28 14.15
C ARG A 564 -12.43 10.78 12.75
N ILE A 565 -13.67 11.25 12.52
CA ILE A 565 -14.09 11.81 11.24
C ILE A 565 -14.38 13.30 11.44
N ARG A 566 -13.73 14.15 10.65
CA ARG A 566 -13.95 15.60 10.65
C ARG A 566 -14.80 16.00 9.45
N THR A 567 -15.89 16.73 9.71
CA THR A 567 -16.83 17.22 8.72
C THR A 567 -16.90 18.74 8.74
N LEU A 568 -17.26 19.32 7.61
CA LEU A 568 -17.55 20.76 7.49
C LEU A 568 -19.04 21.04 7.58
N LYS A 569 -19.87 20.18 6.96
CA LYS A 569 -21.32 20.35 6.86
C LYS A 569 -22.01 18.99 6.95
N LEU A 570 -23.20 19.00 7.54
CA LEU A 570 -24.09 17.85 7.62
C LEU A 570 -25.46 18.26 7.08
N ARG A 571 -26.06 17.47 6.19
CA ARG A 571 -27.41 17.70 5.65
C ARG A 571 -28.23 16.42 5.74
N LYS A 572 -29.45 16.52 6.18
CA LYS A 572 -30.46 15.46 6.11
C LYS A 572 -31.74 16.05 5.50
N GLU A 573 -32.19 15.45 4.40
CA GLU A 573 -33.34 15.97 3.63
C GLU A 573 -33.11 17.44 3.25
N GLU A 574 -34.07 18.34 3.58
CA GLU A 574 -33.96 19.78 3.35
C GLU A 574 -33.26 20.52 4.51
N GLN A 575 -32.99 19.83 5.64
CA GLN A 575 -32.36 20.44 6.81
C GLN A 575 -30.84 20.35 6.71
N GLY A 576 -30.18 21.49 6.66
CA GLY A 576 -28.70 21.60 6.64
C GLY A 576 -28.16 22.17 7.94
N LEU A 577 -27.07 21.57 8.47
CA LEU A 577 -26.27 22.13 9.54
C LEU A 577 -24.91 22.54 8.97
N ASN A 578 -24.73 23.85 8.75
CA ASN A 578 -23.48 24.44 8.30
C ASN A 578 -22.52 24.65 9.48
N LYS A 579 -22.21 23.57 10.19
CA LYS A 579 -21.35 23.59 11.37
C LYS A 579 -20.38 22.44 11.29
N ALA A 580 -19.10 22.73 11.50
CA ALA A 580 -18.09 21.67 11.52
C ALA A 580 -18.34 20.74 12.72
N ALA A 581 -18.14 19.45 12.50
CA ALA A 581 -18.28 18.45 13.55
C ALA A 581 -17.11 17.46 13.50
N THR A 582 -16.72 16.99 14.69
CA THR A 582 -15.83 15.86 14.89
C THR A 582 -16.64 14.69 15.41
N ILE A 583 -16.55 13.56 14.75
CA ILE A 583 -17.28 12.35 15.06
C ILE A 583 -16.27 11.30 15.46
N GLU A 584 -16.42 10.72 16.66
CA GLU A 584 -15.52 9.69 17.15
C GLU A 584 -16.28 8.41 17.46
N ALA A 585 -15.67 7.27 17.09
CA ALA A 585 -16.14 5.94 17.44
C ALA A 585 -14.96 5.02 17.77
N SER A 586 -15.10 4.21 18.81
CA SER A 586 -14.09 3.25 19.24
C SER A 586 -14.55 1.81 18.96
N TYR A 587 -13.62 0.98 18.55
CA TYR A 587 -13.83 -0.44 18.31
C TYR A 587 -12.73 -1.25 18.99
N ARG A 588 -13.12 -2.35 19.62
CA ARG A 588 -12.18 -3.36 20.11
C ARG A 588 -11.93 -4.37 18.99
N VAL A 589 -10.68 -4.79 18.88
CA VAL A 589 -10.28 -5.85 17.95
C VAL A 589 -10.40 -7.18 18.68
N ASP A 590 -11.33 -8.02 18.25
CA ASP A 590 -11.52 -9.38 18.76
C ASP A 590 -11.15 -10.39 17.66
N ILE A 591 -10.66 -11.56 18.07
CA ILE A 591 -10.41 -12.68 17.16
C ILE A 591 -11.39 -13.78 17.52
N ALA A 592 -12.33 -14.05 16.64
CA ALA A 592 -13.31 -15.12 16.80
C ALA A 592 -13.30 -16.02 15.56
N ASP A 593 -13.26 -17.32 15.74
CA ASP A 593 -13.27 -18.34 14.67
C ASP A 593 -12.17 -18.12 13.59
N GLY A 594 -11.00 -17.62 14.00
CA GLY A 594 -9.89 -17.31 13.09
C GLY A 594 -10.08 -16.06 12.23
N ALA A 595 -11.15 -15.29 12.44
CA ALA A 595 -11.41 -14.01 11.78
C ALA A 595 -11.24 -12.84 12.76
N VAL A 596 -10.69 -11.73 12.26
CA VAL A 596 -10.62 -10.48 13.00
C VAL A 596 -11.97 -9.79 12.94
N GLN A 597 -12.54 -9.48 14.10
CA GLN A 597 -13.81 -8.79 14.25
C GLN A 597 -13.59 -7.45 14.95
N LEU A 598 -14.25 -6.40 14.46
CA LEU A 598 -14.29 -5.09 15.10
C LEU A 598 -15.60 -4.97 15.86
N VAL A 599 -15.52 -5.04 17.17
CA VAL A 599 -16.66 -4.89 18.07
C VAL A 599 -16.71 -3.48 18.60
N ARG A 600 -17.82 -2.79 18.36
CA ARG A 600 -17.97 -1.41 18.84
C ARG A 600 -17.84 -1.33 20.36
N ASP A 601 -17.03 -0.38 20.83
CA ASP A 601 -16.74 -0.12 22.25
C ASP A 601 -17.26 1.26 22.63
N GLY A 602 -18.42 1.30 23.29
CA GLY A 602 -19.08 2.54 23.72
C GLY A 602 -19.95 3.24 22.64
N ASP A 603 -20.36 4.46 22.93
CA ASP A 603 -21.18 5.30 22.07
C ASP A 603 -20.37 6.11 21.06
N VAL A 604 -21.01 6.54 19.97
CA VAL A 604 -20.43 7.49 19.03
C VAL A 604 -20.52 8.89 19.64
N ASN A 605 -19.37 9.55 19.77
CA ASN A 605 -19.32 10.94 20.22
C ASN A 605 -19.36 11.89 19.00
N VAL A 606 -20.22 12.92 19.08
CA VAL A 606 -20.31 13.95 18.05
C VAL A 606 -20.14 15.33 18.70
N GLU A 607 -19.03 15.97 18.40
CA GLU A 607 -18.69 17.30 18.89
C GLU A 607 -18.81 18.33 17.76
N PHE A 608 -19.61 19.36 17.96
CA PHE A 608 -19.73 20.47 17.04
C PHE A 608 -18.74 21.58 17.39
N SER A 609 -17.95 22.01 16.42
CA SER A 609 -16.96 23.06 16.58
C SER A 609 -17.39 24.36 15.86
N GLY A 610 -17.19 25.51 16.56
CA GLY A 610 -17.38 26.84 15.99
C GLY A 610 -18.79 27.43 16.10
N LYS A 611 -18.90 28.74 15.82
CA LYS A 611 -20.17 29.43 15.61
C LYS A 611 -20.71 29.01 14.24
N GLU A 612 -22.02 28.93 14.11
CA GLU A 612 -22.72 28.69 12.83
C GLU A 612 -22.15 29.64 11.77
N GLN A 613 -21.52 29.12 10.73
CA GLN A 613 -21.14 29.94 9.58
C GLN A 613 -22.45 30.29 8.85
N ARG A 614 -22.89 31.52 8.99
CA ARG A 614 -23.96 32.07 8.17
C ARG A 614 -23.46 32.14 6.74
N GLY A 615 -24.04 31.30 5.87
CA GLY A 615 -23.77 31.24 4.44
C GLY A 615 -24.20 32.49 3.70
#